data_b9afa77e3b0ed7a127575e6818d1afa4
#
_entry.id   b9afa77e3b0ed7a127575e6818d1afa4
#
_cell.length_a   1.000
_cell.length_b   1.000
_cell.length_c   1.000
_cell.angle_alpha   90.00
_cell.angle_beta   90.00
_cell.angle_gamma   90.00
#
_symmetry.space_group_name_H-M   'P 1'
#
loop_
_entity.id
_entity.type
_entity.pdbx_description
1 polymer ?
#
loop_
_entity_poly.entity_id
_entity_poly.type
_entity_poly.pdbx_seq_one_letter_code
_entity_poly.pdbx_strand_id
1 'polypeptide(L)'
;HSDALAGLAFTELRVMAPLVAAVLATTRNAALIGANVGHKVYSDQIKAMRNLNVPHGAYLTANVLIASAVASIILVAASVCLTGWVAMATWAYIFPEMSTHLWRDQYFQRLWPPDVPFMVGIDWIAAKAIPSITGAAMISLYFGYRPKTSVIDINNAIAQSLIWGLSFVLSWQSILTLIEFKYVSKNLEVLF
;
A
#
# COMPACT_ATOMS: atom_id res chain seq x y z
N HIS A 1 24.85 18.92 1.81
CA HIS A 1 23.39 19.13 1.79
C HIS A 1 22.69 18.26 0.72
N SER A 2 23.29 18.08 -0.47
CA SER A 2 22.71 17.28 -1.57
C SER A 2 22.46 15.82 -1.18
N ASP A 3 23.42 15.19 -0.49
CA ASP A 3 23.26 13.78 -0.06
C ASP A 3 22.16 13.58 0.97
N ALA A 4 21.94 14.57 1.83
CA ALA A 4 20.87 14.55 2.81
C ALA A 4 19.48 14.61 2.13
N LEU A 5 19.32 15.48 1.13
CA LEU A 5 18.08 15.60 0.35
C LEU A 5 17.79 14.34 -0.46
N ALA A 6 18.80 13.77 -1.10
CA ALA A 6 18.66 12.51 -1.83
C ALA A 6 18.32 11.33 -0.89
N GLY A 7 18.86 11.31 0.34
CA GLY A 7 18.51 10.32 1.36
C GLY A 7 17.08 10.48 1.88
N LEU A 8 16.61 11.72 2.07
CA LEU A 8 15.22 12.02 2.42
C LEU A 8 14.27 11.54 1.33
N ALA A 9 14.55 11.87 0.06
CA ALA A 9 13.74 11.44 -1.07
C ALA A 9 13.62 9.91 -1.14
N PHE A 10 14.71 9.18 -0.94
CA PHE A 10 14.69 7.73 -0.87
C PHE A 10 13.75 7.23 0.23
N THR A 11 13.88 7.77 1.44
CA THR A 11 13.09 7.34 2.59
C THR A 11 11.60 7.71 2.40
N GLU A 12 11.31 8.92 1.95
CA GLU A 12 9.94 9.38 1.78
C GLU A 12 9.21 8.64 0.65
N LEU A 13 9.81 8.54 -0.52
CA LEU A 13 9.14 7.99 -1.70
C LEU A 13 9.18 6.46 -1.76
N ARG A 14 10.26 5.81 -1.31
CA ARG A 14 10.42 4.35 -1.41
C ARG A 14 10.00 3.59 -0.16
N VAL A 15 9.97 4.23 1.00
CA VAL A 15 9.58 3.57 2.26
C VAL A 15 8.26 4.13 2.77
N MET A 16 8.15 5.44 2.98
CA MET A 16 6.98 6.03 3.63
C MET A 16 5.74 6.06 2.72
N ALA A 17 5.87 6.47 1.46
CA ALA A 17 4.73 6.58 0.56
C ALA A 17 3.98 5.24 0.35
N PRO A 18 4.65 4.11 0.02
CA PRO A 18 3.97 2.82 -0.09
C PRO A 18 3.43 2.29 1.24
N LEU A 19 4.10 2.59 2.37
CA LEU A 19 3.62 2.20 3.69
C LEU A 19 2.31 2.91 4.05
N VAL A 20 2.27 4.23 3.92
CA VAL A 20 1.06 5.04 4.21
C VAL A 20 -0.09 4.63 3.29
N ALA A 21 0.17 4.46 1.99
CA ALA A 21 -0.83 3.98 1.04
C ALA A 21 -1.39 2.60 1.46
N ALA A 22 -0.54 1.67 1.86
CA ALA A 22 -0.96 0.33 2.27
C ALA A 22 -1.77 0.35 3.58
N VAL A 23 -1.38 1.17 4.56
CA VAL A 23 -2.13 1.33 5.83
C VAL A 23 -3.52 1.91 5.56
N LEU A 24 -3.62 2.99 4.76
CA LEU A 24 -4.90 3.59 4.41
C LEU A 24 -5.81 2.64 3.62
N ALA A 25 -5.25 1.90 2.65
CA ALA A 25 -6.00 0.90 1.90
C ALA A 25 -6.49 -0.23 2.81
N THR A 26 -5.67 -0.69 3.75
CA THR A 26 -6.01 -1.78 4.67
C THR A 26 -7.15 -1.39 5.60
N THR A 27 -7.11 -0.19 6.18
CA THR A 27 -8.18 0.31 7.07
C THR A 27 -9.51 0.41 6.31
N ARG A 28 -9.48 0.93 5.09
CA ARG A 28 -10.66 1.01 4.23
C ARG A 28 -11.16 -0.38 3.81
N ASN A 29 -10.28 -1.28 3.40
CA ASN A 29 -10.63 -2.63 2.99
C ASN A 29 -11.22 -3.44 4.15
N ALA A 30 -10.68 -3.34 5.36
CA ALA A 30 -11.22 -4.00 6.55
C ALA A 30 -12.67 -3.56 6.81
N ALA A 31 -12.94 -2.26 6.73
CA ALA A 31 -14.28 -1.73 6.94
C ALA A 31 -15.26 -2.13 5.81
N LEU A 32 -14.90 -1.88 4.54
CA LEU A 32 -15.82 -2.09 3.42
C LEU A 32 -16.00 -3.57 3.07
N ILE A 33 -14.91 -4.33 2.96
CA ILE A 33 -14.98 -5.75 2.58
C ILE A 33 -15.56 -6.56 3.74
N GLY A 34 -15.06 -6.31 4.97
CA GLY A 34 -15.53 -6.99 6.18
C GLY A 34 -17.02 -6.77 6.42
N ALA A 35 -17.52 -5.53 6.28
CA ALA A 35 -18.92 -5.21 6.43
C ALA A 35 -19.78 -5.83 5.31
N ASN A 36 -19.40 -5.64 4.04
CA ASN A 36 -20.18 -6.09 2.88
C ASN A 36 -20.28 -7.62 2.85
N VAL A 37 -19.15 -8.32 2.96
CA VAL A 37 -19.14 -9.79 2.97
C VAL A 37 -19.79 -10.34 4.23
N GLY A 38 -19.49 -9.74 5.40
CA GLY A 38 -20.11 -10.11 6.66
C GLY A 38 -21.63 -9.99 6.65
N HIS A 39 -22.16 -8.90 6.06
CA HIS A 39 -23.60 -8.73 5.89
C HIS A 39 -24.22 -9.78 4.96
N LYS A 40 -23.56 -10.11 3.84
CA LYS A 40 -24.02 -11.18 2.92
C LYS A 40 -24.03 -12.56 3.57
N VAL A 41 -23.10 -12.83 4.47
CA VAL A 41 -23.09 -14.07 5.27
C VAL A 41 -24.23 -14.05 6.28
N TYR A 42 -24.41 -12.95 7.01
CA TYR A 42 -25.44 -12.79 8.02
C TYR A 42 -26.86 -12.88 7.44
N SER A 43 -27.09 -12.32 6.25
CA SER A 43 -28.40 -12.36 5.55
C SER A 43 -28.63 -13.63 4.72
N ASP A 44 -27.82 -14.67 4.91
CA ASP A 44 -27.89 -15.96 4.19
C ASP A 44 -27.79 -15.87 2.66
N GLN A 45 -27.39 -14.71 2.11
CA GLN A 45 -27.23 -14.53 0.65
C GLN A 45 -26.20 -15.49 0.06
N ILE A 46 -25.13 -15.80 0.80
CA ILE A 46 -24.10 -16.75 0.36
C ILE A 46 -24.66 -18.18 0.30
N LYS A 47 -25.53 -18.56 1.24
CA LYS A 47 -26.22 -19.85 1.19
C LYS A 47 -27.18 -19.94 0.00
N ALA A 48 -27.93 -18.87 -0.27
CA ALA A 48 -28.81 -18.78 -1.43
C ALA A 48 -28.03 -18.92 -2.75
N MET A 49 -26.89 -18.22 -2.90
CA MET A 49 -26.00 -18.38 -4.06
C MET A 49 -25.50 -19.81 -4.23
N ARG A 50 -25.13 -20.48 -3.12
CA ARG A 50 -24.69 -21.88 -3.14
C ARG A 50 -25.82 -22.81 -3.61
N ASN A 51 -27.04 -22.60 -3.14
CA ASN A 51 -28.21 -23.40 -3.55
C ASN A 51 -28.54 -23.21 -5.04
N LEU A 52 -28.26 -22.02 -5.59
CA LEU A 52 -28.41 -21.72 -7.02
C LEU A 52 -27.20 -22.17 -7.86
N ASN A 53 -26.25 -22.92 -7.26
CA ASN A 53 -25.03 -23.37 -7.90
C ASN A 53 -24.15 -22.24 -8.51
N VAL A 54 -24.26 -21.00 -7.97
CA VAL A 54 -23.43 -19.88 -8.39
C VAL A 54 -22.09 -19.96 -7.66
N PRO A 55 -20.94 -19.86 -8.36
CA PRO A 55 -19.62 -19.90 -7.75
C PRO A 55 -19.30 -18.60 -6.98
N HIS A 56 -19.97 -18.42 -5.83
CA HIS A 56 -19.87 -17.20 -5.01
C HIS A 56 -18.44 -16.84 -4.61
N GLY A 57 -17.59 -17.82 -4.37
CA GLY A 57 -16.18 -17.60 -4.04
C GLY A 57 -15.42 -16.95 -5.20
N ALA A 58 -15.54 -17.47 -6.41
CA ALA A 58 -14.91 -16.90 -7.59
C ALA A 58 -15.47 -15.52 -7.90
N TYR A 59 -16.79 -15.34 -7.86
CA TYR A 59 -17.44 -14.08 -8.19
C TYR A 59 -17.11 -12.95 -7.22
N LEU A 60 -17.22 -13.18 -5.90
CA LEU A 60 -16.96 -12.16 -4.89
C LEU A 60 -15.46 -11.97 -4.66
N THR A 61 -14.71 -13.06 -4.47
CA THR A 61 -13.30 -12.99 -4.09
C THR A 61 -12.44 -12.46 -5.22
N ALA A 62 -12.61 -12.96 -6.46
CA ALA A 62 -11.83 -12.50 -7.59
C ALA A 62 -12.04 -11.02 -7.89
N ASN A 63 -13.29 -10.55 -7.88
CA ASN A 63 -13.59 -9.13 -8.11
C ASN A 63 -12.96 -8.23 -7.05
N VAL A 64 -13.02 -8.61 -5.78
CA VAL A 64 -12.41 -7.84 -4.69
C VAL A 64 -10.89 -7.81 -4.82
N LEU A 65 -10.25 -8.94 -5.17
CA LEU A 65 -8.79 -9.01 -5.30
C LEU A 65 -8.30 -8.21 -6.52
N ILE A 66 -8.97 -8.33 -7.66
CA ILE A 66 -8.62 -7.54 -8.86
C ILE A 66 -8.81 -6.04 -8.57
N ALA A 67 -9.94 -5.67 -7.99
CA ALA A 67 -10.21 -4.28 -7.65
C ALA A 67 -9.18 -3.72 -6.65
N SER A 68 -8.79 -4.49 -5.64
CA SER A 68 -7.76 -4.06 -4.69
C SER A 68 -6.36 -3.97 -5.30
N ALA A 69 -6.02 -4.85 -6.25
CA ALA A 69 -4.76 -4.78 -7.00
C ALA A 69 -4.70 -3.52 -7.88
N VAL A 70 -5.76 -3.23 -8.63
CA VAL A 70 -5.84 -2.00 -9.45
C VAL A 70 -5.83 -0.76 -8.58
N ALA A 71 -6.62 -0.75 -7.49
CA ALA A 71 -6.66 0.36 -6.55
C ALA A 71 -5.30 0.60 -5.88
N SER A 72 -4.50 -0.45 -5.63
CA SER A 72 -3.17 -0.32 -5.05
C SER A 72 -2.23 0.50 -5.94
N ILE A 73 -2.25 0.26 -7.25
CA ILE A 73 -1.42 0.99 -8.22
C ILE A 73 -1.79 2.48 -8.21
N ILE A 74 -3.08 2.79 -8.28
CA ILE A 74 -3.57 4.17 -8.29
C ILE A 74 -3.24 4.88 -6.98
N LEU A 75 -3.46 4.21 -5.85
CA LEU A 75 -3.25 4.80 -4.53
C LEU A 75 -1.78 5.08 -4.25
N VAL A 76 -0.89 4.17 -4.67
CA VAL A 76 0.55 4.35 -4.52
C VAL A 76 1.06 5.46 -5.43
N ALA A 77 0.63 5.51 -6.69
CA ALA A 77 0.98 6.59 -7.59
C ALA A 77 0.55 7.96 -7.01
N ALA A 78 -0.68 8.05 -6.52
CA ALA A 78 -1.19 9.25 -5.86
C ALA A 78 -0.39 9.61 -4.60
N SER A 79 -0.02 8.60 -3.77
CA SER A 79 0.78 8.79 -2.56
C SER A 79 2.18 9.32 -2.89
N VAL A 80 2.86 8.77 -3.90
CA VAL A 80 4.17 9.23 -4.36
C VAL A 80 4.10 10.68 -4.86
N CYS A 81 3.12 11.01 -5.70
CA CYS A 81 2.92 12.37 -6.21
C CYS A 81 2.65 13.36 -5.07
N LEU A 82 1.77 13.00 -4.14
CA LEU A 82 1.42 13.85 -3.00
C LEU A 82 2.61 14.08 -2.07
N THR A 83 3.37 13.03 -1.78
CA THR A 83 4.58 13.12 -0.94
C THR A 83 5.62 14.04 -1.57
N GLY A 84 5.90 13.90 -2.87
CA GLY A 84 6.82 14.78 -3.58
C GLY A 84 6.34 16.24 -3.59
N TRP A 85 5.04 16.47 -3.79
CA TRP A 85 4.47 17.81 -3.76
C TRP A 85 4.55 18.46 -2.36
N VAL A 86 4.22 17.71 -1.31
CA VAL A 86 4.31 18.19 0.09
C VAL A 86 5.75 18.48 0.47
N ALA A 87 6.70 17.61 0.10
CA ALA A 87 8.12 17.84 0.34
C ALA A 87 8.62 19.12 -0.34
N MET A 88 8.21 19.38 -1.58
CA MET A 88 8.53 20.61 -2.30
C MET A 88 7.93 21.86 -1.64
N ALA A 89 6.65 21.78 -1.24
CA ALA A 89 5.98 22.89 -0.56
C ALA A 89 6.62 23.20 0.79
N THR A 90 7.00 22.18 1.54
CA THR A 90 7.72 22.32 2.82
C THR A 90 9.08 22.98 2.64
N TRP A 91 9.83 22.57 1.60
CA TRP A 91 11.10 23.20 1.27
C TRP A 91 10.93 24.68 0.94
N ALA A 92 9.99 25.03 0.07
CA ALA A 92 9.72 26.41 -0.31
C ALA A 92 9.31 27.29 0.87
N TYR A 93 8.62 26.72 1.86
CA TYR A 93 8.23 27.43 3.07
C TYR A 93 9.41 27.66 4.03
N ILE A 94 10.29 26.66 4.20
CA ILE A 94 11.42 26.73 5.15
C ILE A 94 12.58 27.55 4.56
N PHE A 95 12.80 27.45 3.24
CA PHE A 95 13.92 28.09 2.55
C PHE A 95 13.44 28.99 1.40
N PRO A 96 12.74 30.10 1.69
CA PRO A 96 12.14 30.95 0.66
C PRO A 96 13.16 31.60 -0.29
N GLU A 97 14.42 31.72 0.16
CA GLU A 97 15.51 32.30 -0.65
C GLU A 97 16.14 31.29 -1.62
N MET A 98 15.88 29.99 -1.44
CA MET A 98 16.43 28.94 -2.29
C MET A 98 15.46 28.54 -3.39
N SER A 99 16.00 28.39 -4.62
CA SER A 99 15.20 27.99 -5.77
C SER A 99 14.61 26.59 -5.61
N THR A 100 13.33 26.46 -5.95
CA THR A 100 12.64 25.15 -6.02
C THR A 100 13.22 24.22 -7.09
N HIS A 101 13.87 24.81 -8.13
CA HIS A 101 14.59 24.02 -9.14
C HIS A 101 15.78 23.28 -8.54
N LEU A 102 16.55 23.95 -7.69
CA LEU A 102 17.69 23.35 -7.00
C LEU A 102 17.25 22.21 -6.08
N TRP A 103 16.12 22.40 -5.37
CA TRP A 103 15.53 21.33 -4.58
C TRP A 103 15.14 20.13 -5.46
N ARG A 104 14.42 20.34 -6.54
CA ARG A 104 13.98 19.27 -7.44
C ARG A 104 15.15 18.47 -7.99
N ASP A 105 16.20 19.16 -8.45
CA ASP A 105 17.36 18.52 -9.04
C ASP A 105 18.14 17.69 -8.03
N GLN A 106 18.26 18.14 -6.78
CA GLN A 106 18.94 17.39 -5.72
C GLN A 106 18.06 16.28 -5.14
N TYR A 107 16.75 16.51 -4.99
CA TYR A 107 15.81 15.54 -4.41
C TYR A 107 15.62 14.34 -5.33
N PHE A 108 15.45 14.56 -6.63
CA PHE A 108 15.26 13.49 -7.60
C PHE A 108 16.54 12.94 -8.22
N GLN A 109 17.70 13.51 -7.92
CA GLN A 109 18.97 13.18 -8.56
C GLN A 109 19.29 11.68 -8.60
N ARG A 110 19.02 10.95 -7.51
CA ARG A 110 19.26 9.49 -7.40
C ARG A 110 18.04 8.65 -7.75
N LEU A 111 16.85 9.21 -7.67
CA LEU A 111 15.60 8.49 -7.93
C LEU A 111 15.18 8.55 -9.39
N TRP A 112 15.51 9.65 -10.08
CA TRP A 112 15.14 9.83 -11.48
C TRP A 112 16.31 10.46 -12.27
N PRO A 113 17.36 9.68 -12.55
CA PRO A 113 18.43 10.12 -13.43
C PRO A 113 17.87 10.45 -14.82
N PRO A 114 18.43 11.44 -15.52
CA PRO A 114 17.94 11.88 -16.82
C PRO A 114 17.98 10.79 -17.91
N ASP A 115 18.82 9.79 -17.74
CA ASP A 115 19.03 8.70 -18.68
C ASP A 115 18.02 7.54 -18.52
N VAL A 116 17.14 7.59 -17.52
CA VAL A 116 16.21 6.48 -17.21
C VAL A 116 14.77 6.93 -17.36
N PRO A 117 13.92 6.24 -18.16
CA PRO A 117 12.55 6.64 -18.41
C PRO A 117 11.64 6.51 -17.18
N PHE A 118 11.99 5.65 -16.23
CA PHE A 118 11.20 5.40 -15.02
C PHE A 118 12.03 5.66 -13.77
N MET A 119 11.33 5.97 -12.67
CA MET A 119 11.95 6.16 -11.37
C MET A 119 12.69 4.88 -10.93
N VAL A 120 13.93 5.00 -10.52
CA VAL A 120 14.76 3.88 -10.05
C VAL A 120 14.11 3.26 -8.80
N GLY A 121 13.85 1.94 -8.85
CA GLY A 121 13.23 1.20 -7.74
C GLY A 121 11.71 1.26 -7.71
N ILE A 122 11.05 1.59 -8.83
CA ILE A 122 9.59 1.48 -8.97
C ILE A 122 9.11 0.03 -8.77
N ASP A 123 9.93 -0.94 -9.14
CA ASP A 123 9.75 -2.37 -8.89
C ASP A 123 9.66 -2.70 -7.39
N TRP A 124 10.53 -2.10 -6.58
CA TRP A 124 10.48 -2.23 -5.12
C TRP A 124 9.24 -1.60 -4.51
N ILE A 125 8.82 -0.43 -5.01
CA ILE A 125 7.57 0.21 -4.58
C ILE A 125 6.38 -0.69 -4.92
N ALA A 126 6.32 -1.22 -6.14
CA ALA A 126 5.27 -2.14 -6.58
C ALA A 126 5.25 -3.44 -5.76
N ALA A 127 6.42 -4.05 -5.53
CA ALA A 127 6.57 -5.27 -4.72
C ALA A 127 6.15 -5.06 -3.26
N LYS A 128 6.34 -3.88 -2.71
CA LYS A 128 5.87 -3.52 -1.37
C LYS A 128 4.35 -3.29 -1.33
N ALA A 129 3.82 -2.54 -2.28
CA ALA A 129 2.46 -2.05 -2.23
C ALA A 129 1.42 -3.08 -2.69
N ILE A 130 1.59 -3.69 -3.86
CA ILE A 130 0.59 -4.58 -4.44
C ILE A 130 0.31 -5.79 -3.54
N PRO A 131 1.32 -6.56 -3.09
CA PRO A 131 1.05 -7.70 -2.22
C PRO A 131 0.54 -7.30 -0.83
N SER A 132 0.99 -6.17 -0.26
CA SER A 132 0.50 -5.74 1.05
C SER A 132 -0.98 -5.37 1.02
N ILE A 133 -1.44 -4.62 0.00
CA ILE A 133 -2.85 -4.20 -0.11
C ILE A 133 -3.75 -5.38 -0.49
N THR A 134 -3.33 -6.21 -1.45
CA THR A 134 -4.09 -7.40 -1.85
C THR A 134 -4.13 -8.46 -0.76
N GLY A 135 -3.03 -8.68 -0.04
CA GLY A 135 -2.97 -9.59 1.11
C GLY A 135 -3.87 -9.13 2.26
N ALA A 136 -3.89 -7.83 2.56
CA ALA A 136 -4.82 -7.28 3.54
C ALA A 136 -6.29 -7.43 3.10
N ALA A 137 -6.59 -7.29 1.80
CA ALA A 137 -7.93 -7.57 1.27
C ALA A 137 -8.32 -9.05 1.42
N MET A 138 -7.37 -9.98 1.20
CA MET A 138 -7.60 -11.43 1.45
C MET A 138 -7.91 -11.70 2.93
N ILE A 139 -7.18 -11.08 3.85
CA ILE A 139 -7.43 -11.19 5.29
C ILE A 139 -8.84 -10.68 5.62
N SER A 140 -9.25 -9.55 5.04
CA SER A 140 -10.58 -8.99 5.24
C SER A 140 -11.70 -9.89 4.68
N LEU A 141 -11.47 -10.52 3.53
CA LEU A 141 -12.37 -11.53 2.97
C LEU A 141 -12.48 -12.76 3.90
N TYR A 142 -11.35 -13.27 4.39
CA TYR A 142 -11.32 -14.42 5.29
C TYR A 142 -12.17 -14.19 6.54
N PHE A 143 -12.00 -13.05 7.23
CA PHE A 143 -12.81 -12.72 8.39
C PHE A 143 -14.26 -12.38 8.02
N GLY A 144 -14.51 -11.80 6.86
CA GLY A 144 -15.85 -11.53 6.33
C GLY A 144 -16.66 -12.82 6.10
N TYR A 145 -16.05 -13.86 5.55
CA TYR A 145 -16.71 -15.13 5.26
C TYR A 145 -16.98 -16.03 6.49
N ARG A 146 -16.42 -15.72 7.66
CA ARG A 146 -16.73 -16.49 8.88
C ARG A 146 -18.23 -16.42 9.18
N PRO A 147 -18.83 -17.49 9.72
CA PRO A 147 -20.24 -17.50 10.12
C PRO A 147 -20.57 -16.33 11.05
N LYS A 148 -21.72 -15.71 10.84
CA LYS A 148 -22.24 -14.58 11.62
C LYS A 148 -23.59 -14.93 12.18
N THR A 149 -23.77 -14.79 13.49
CA THR A 149 -25.04 -14.99 14.18
C THR A 149 -25.67 -13.68 14.63
N SER A 150 -24.86 -12.63 14.70
CA SER A 150 -25.28 -11.29 15.15
C SER A 150 -24.55 -10.18 14.41
N VAL A 151 -25.09 -8.95 14.50
CA VAL A 151 -24.41 -7.73 14.00
C VAL A 151 -23.10 -7.49 14.74
N ILE A 152 -23.00 -7.90 16.00
CA ILE A 152 -21.77 -7.79 16.79
C ILE A 152 -20.66 -8.63 16.18
N ASP A 153 -20.97 -9.80 15.61
CA ASP A 153 -19.99 -10.66 14.94
C ASP A 153 -19.42 -10.01 13.67
N ILE A 154 -20.21 -9.16 13.00
CA ILE A 154 -19.73 -8.39 11.85
C ILE A 154 -18.69 -7.36 12.31
N ASN A 155 -18.99 -6.61 13.38
CA ASN A 155 -18.07 -5.62 13.94
C ASN A 155 -16.77 -6.28 14.45
N ASN A 156 -16.87 -7.43 15.12
CA ASN A 156 -15.71 -8.20 15.55
C ASN A 156 -14.87 -8.70 14.36
N ALA A 157 -15.49 -9.10 13.27
CA ALA A 157 -14.78 -9.49 12.06
C ALA A 157 -14.05 -8.31 11.40
N ILE A 158 -14.65 -7.12 11.39
CA ILE A 158 -13.99 -5.89 10.92
C ILE A 158 -12.79 -5.56 11.79
N ALA A 159 -12.94 -5.58 13.12
CA ALA A 159 -11.84 -5.31 14.05
C ALA A 159 -10.69 -6.33 13.88
N GLN A 160 -11.01 -7.62 13.78
CA GLN A 160 -10.00 -8.67 13.57
C GLN A 160 -9.31 -8.52 12.22
N SER A 161 -10.05 -8.21 11.14
CA SER A 161 -9.46 -7.99 9.81
C SER A 161 -8.55 -6.77 9.79
N LEU A 162 -8.88 -5.72 10.55
CA LEU A 162 -8.04 -4.54 10.71
C LEU A 162 -6.72 -4.88 11.40
N ILE A 163 -6.78 -5.55 12.56
CA ILE A 163 -5.60 -5.91 13.35
C ILE A 163 -4.67 -6.82 12.54
N TRP A 164 -5.20 -7.90 11.99
CA TRP A 164 -4.39 -8.85 11.21
C TRP A 164 -3.92 -8.26 9.89
N GLY A 165 -4.74 -7.45 9.22
CA GLY A 165 -4.38 -6.75 8.00
C GLY A 165 -3.23 -5.76 8.21
N LEU A 166 -3.30 -4.92 9.25
CA LEU A 166 -2.22 -4.00 9.60
C LEU A 166 -0.94 -4.73 10.01
N SER A 167 -1.06 -5.79 10.83
CA SER A 167 0.10 -6.60 11.23
C SER A 167 0.79 -7.21 10.01
N PHE A 168 0.02 -7.72 9.05
CA PHE A 168 0.56 -8.25 7.80
C PHE A 168 1.27 -7.16 6.98
N VAL A 169 0.62 -6.00 6.79
CA VAL A 169 1.20 -4.88 6.02
C VAL A 169 2.51 -4.41 6.64
N LEU A 170 2.54 -4.17 7.95
CA LEU A 170 3.74 -3.73 8.65
C LEU A 170 4.87 -4.75 8.54
N SER A 171 4.57 -6.04 8.73
CA SER A 171 5.57 -7.11 8.61
C SER A 171 6.11 -7.21 7.18
N TRP A 172 5.24 -7.20 6.16
CA TRP A 172 5.62 -7.27 4.75
C TRP A 172 6.50 -6.09 4.34
N GLN A 173 6.07 -4.88 4.67
CA GLN A 173 6.81 -3.64 4.38
C GLN A 173 8.18 -3.64 5.07
N SER A 174 8.25 -4.04 6.33
CA SER A 174 9.53 -4.10 7.08
C SER A 174 10.49 -5.10 6.47
N ILE A 175 10.04 -6.31 6.14
CA ILE A 175 10.87 -7.34 5.52
C ILE A 175 11.43 -6.87 4.19
N LEU A 176 10.57 -6.35 3.30
CA LEU A 176 11.02 -5.88 1.99
C LEU A 176 11.92 -4.65 2.08
N THR A 177 11.68 -3.76 3.03
CA THR A 177 12.56 -2.60 3.25
C THR A 177 13.95 -3.05 3.71
N LEU A 178 14.06 -4.02 4.61
CA LEU A 178 15.35 -4.58 5.03
C LEU A 178 16.09 -5.25 3.87
N ILE A 179 15.38 -6.01 3.03
CA ILE A 179 15.98 -6.64 1.84
C ILE A 179 16.47 -5.57 0.86
N GLU A 180 15.67 -4.54 0.62
CA GLU A 180 16.03 -3.43 -0.26
C GLU A 180 17.27 -2.68 0.23
N PHE A 181 17.34 -2.35 1.54
CA PHE A 181 18.54 -1.71 2.11
C PHE A 181 19.77 -2.56 1.94
N LYS A 182 19.67 -3.87 2.16
CA LYS A 182 20.80 -4.81 1.95
C LYS A 182 21.23 -4.86 0.48
N TYR A 183 20.28 -4.80 -0.45
CA TYR A 183 20.58 -4.80 -1.88
C TYR A 183 21.26 -3.50 -2.31
N VAL A 184 20.76 -2.36 -1.83
CA VAL A 184 21.34 -1.04 -2.13
C VAL A 184 22.74 -0.90 -1.52
N SER A 185 22.97 -1.33 -0.27
CA SER A 185 24.29 -1.27 0.37
C SER A 185 25.32 -2.08 -0.40
N LYS A 186 24.98 -3.30 -0.83
CA LYS A 186 25.87 -4.15 -1.61
C LYS A 186 26.26 -3.54 -2.96
N ASN A 187 25.32 -2.86 -3.63
CA ASN A 187 25.63 -2.18 -4.89
C ASN A 187 26.46 -0.91 -4.70
N LEU A 188 26.39 -0.27 -3.53
CA LEU A 188 27.25 0.86 -3.18
C LEU A 188 28.69 0.42 -2.88
N GLU A 189 28.89 -0.74 -2.22
CA GLU A 189 30.21 -1.31 -1.96
C GLU A 189 30.97 -1.74 -3.24
N VAL A 190 30.24 -2.03 -4.32
CA VAL A 190 30.84 -2.38 -5.62
C VAL A 190 31.26 -1.14 -6.43
N LEU A 191 30.76 0.06 -6.05
CA LEU A 191 31.06 1.33 -6.72
C LEU A 191 32.16 2.15 -6.05
N PHE A 192 32.71 1.70 -4.91
CA PHE A 192 33.88 2.22 -4.21
C PHE A 192 34.98 1.18 -4.09
#